data_dbce39d2a3297603d67bdc582d210bab
#
_entry.id   dbce39d2a3297603d67bdc582d210bab
#
_cell.length_a   1.000
_cell.length_b   1.000
_cell.length_c   1.000
_cell.angle_alpha   90.00
_cell.angle_beta   90.00
_cell.angle_gamma   90.00
#
_symmetry.space_group_name_H-M   'P 1'
#
loop_
_entity.id
_entity.type
_entity.pdbx_description
1 polymer ?
#
loop_
_entity_poly.entity_id
_entity_poly.type
_entity_poly.pdbx_seq_one_letter_code
_entity_poly.pdbx_strand_id
1 'polypeptide(L)'
;MLTAVLALFQNRWDFFLELTVEHLQTSAIAILIAALTGLLIGIFISEYQHTAKIVMSIVNFVYTIPSISLLGFLIPFSGIGETTALIALTVYALLPMVRNTHTGLTNVDPLLLEAATGMGSTRRQVLWKVKLPLAAPVIVAGLRNMAVMTISLAGIASFIGAGGLGVAIYRGITTNNKAMTLAGSLLIAILAIVADIVIGTIEKVVNPNLR
;
A
#
# COMPACT_ATOMS: atom_id res chain seq x y z
N MET A 1 -30.89 1.35 10.87
CA MET A 1 -29.68 0.85 10.23
C MET A 1 -28.52 0.80 11.23
N LEU A 2 -28.15 1.93 11.84
CA LEU A 2 -27.02 1.99 12.80
C LEU A 2 -27.21 1.04 14.00
N THR A 3 -28.42 1.00 14.57
CA THR A 3 -28.79 0.07 15.67
C THR A 3 -28.61 -1.40 15.28
N ALA A 4 -28.92 -1.77 14.02
CA ALA A 4 -28.71 -3.12 13.50
C ALA A 4 -27.22 -3.46 13.33
N VAL A 5 -26.39 -2.49 12.94
CA VAL A 5 -24.92 -2.65 12.86
C VAL A 5 -24.33 -2.86 14.27
N LEU A 6 -24.73 -2.05 15.24
CA LEU A 6 -24.28 -2.21 16.63
C LEU A 6 -24.68 -3.56 17.23
N ALA A 7 -25.92 -3.99 16.99
CA ALA A 7 -26.39 -5.31 17.42
C ALA A 7 -25.59 -6.45 16.76
N LEU A 8 -25.20 -6.30 15.48
CA LEU A 8 -24.33 -7.27 14.80
C LEU A 8 -22.95 -7.35 15.45
N PHE A 9 -22.33 -6.22 15.79
CA PHE A 9 -21.04 -6.22 16.48
C PHE A 9 -21.13 -6.87 17.86
N GLN A 10 -22.19 -6.58 18.62
CA GLN A 10 -22.40 -7.20 19.94
C GLN A 10 -22.61 -8.71 19.85
N ASN A 11 -23.44 -9.18 18.89
CA ASN A 11 -23.82 -10.59 18.78
C ASN A 11 -22.81 -11.44 18.02
N ARG A 12 -21.89 -10.85 17.25
CA ARG A 12 -20.93 -11.54 16.38
C ARG A 12 -19.51 -10.96 16.51
N TRP A 13 -19.16 -10.55 17.70
CA TRP A 13 -17.86 -9.94 17.98
C TRP A 13 -16.69 -10.81 17.50
N ASP A 14 -16.69 -12.10 17.82
CA ASP A 14 -15.62 -13.03 17.46
C ASP A 14 -15.43 -13.09 15.93
N PHE A 15 -16.53 -13.16 15.18
CA PHE A 15 -16.49 -13.16 13.71
C PHE A 15 -15.83 -11.90 13.13
N PHE A 16 -16.20 -10.71 13.62
CA PHE A 16 -15.61 -9.47 13.13
C PHE A 16 -14.15 -9.30 13.59
N LEU A 17 -13.80 -9.78 14.77
CA LEU A 17 -12.43 -9.75 15.26
C LEU A 17 -11.52 -10.65 14.40
N GLU A 18 -11.94 -11.89 14.14
CA GLU A 18 -11.22 -12.83 13.28
C GLU A 18 -10.96 -12.21 11.89
N LEU A 19 -12.02 -11.71 11.23
CA LEU A 19 -11.90 -11.08 9.92
C LEU A 19 -11.02 -9.81 9.95
N THR A 20 -11.01 -9.07 11.06
CA THR A 20 -10.15 -7.90 11.21
C THR A 20 -8.69 -8.30 11.31
N VAL A 21 -8.38 -9.35 12.07
CA VAL A 21 -7.02 -9.88 12.20
C VAL A 21 -6.51 -10.41 10.87
N GLU A 22 -7.30 -11.24 10.18
CA GLU A 22 -6.96 -11.73 8.83
C GLU A 22 -6.69 -10.58 7.85
N HIS A 23 -7.57 -9.56 7.86
CA HIS A 23 -7.45 -8.40 6.98
C HIS A 23 -6.16 -7.61 7.23
N LEU A 24 -5.83 -7.40 8.51
CA LEU A 24 -4.61 -6.73 8.92
C LEU A 24 -3.36 -7.55 8.57
N GLN A 25 -3.38 -8.85 8.79
CA GLN A 25 -2.25 -9.73 8.46
C GLN A 25 -1.94 -9.71 6.96
N THR A 26 -2.94 -9.98 6.12
CA THR A 26 -2.77 -10.00 4.67
C THR A 26 -2.32 -8.64 4.14
N SER A 27 -2.95 -7.55 4.61
CA SER A 27 -2.57 -6.19 4.21
C SER A 27 -1.16 -5.82 4.66
N ALA A 28 -0.80 -6.11 5.92
CA ALA A 28 0.51 -5.78 6.46
C ALA A 28 1.64 -6.52 5.74
N ILE A 29 1.47 -7.81 5.45
CA ILE A 29 2.45 -8.60 4.71
C ILE A 29 2.65 -8.01 3.30
N ALA A 30 1.56 -7.74 2.57
CA ALA A 30 1.62 -7.14 1.25
C ALA A 30 2.31 -5.76 1.26
N ILE A 31 1.96 -4.90 2.24
CA ILE A 31 2.58 -3.58 2.44
C ILE A 31 4.07 -3.71 2.71
N LEU A 32 4.50 -4.60 3.60
CA LEU A 32 5.91 -4.79 3.94
C LEU A 32 6.72 -5.26 2.73
N ILE A 33 6.23 -6.25 1.99
CA ILE A 33 6.90 -6.74 0.78
C ILE A 33 7.00 -5.62 -0.26
N ALA A 34 5.89 -4.92 -0.53
CA ALA A 34 5.86 -3.84 -1.50
C ALA A 34 6.70 -2.63 -1.09
N ALA A 35 6.73 -2.28 0.20
CA ALA A 35 7.55 -1.20 0.73
C ALA A 35 9.04 -1.47 0.51
N LEU A 36 9.51 -2.66 0.88
CA LEU A 36 10.91 -3.05 0.74
C LEU A 36 11.31 -3.15 -0.74
N THR A 37 10.55 -3.91 -1.52
CA THR A 37 10.86 -4.12 -2.95
C THR A 37 10.68 -2.84 -3.76
N GLY A 38 9.61 -2.07 -3.52
CA GLY A 38 9.34 -0.81 -4.21
C GLY A 38 10.36 0.28 -3.87
N LEU A 39 10.83 0.35 -2.62
CA LEU A 39 11.92 1.23 -2.21
C LEU A 39 13.21 0.89 -2.96
N LEU A 40 13.61 -0.38 -2.97
CA LEU A 40 14.82 -0.85 -3.66
C LEU A 40 14.75 -0.58 -5.16
N ILE A 41 13.62 -0.90 -5.80
CA ILE A 41 13.40 -0.62 -7.23
C ILE A 41 13.45 0.89 -7.49
N GLY A 42 12.79 1.70 -6.68
CA GLY A 42 12.77 3.16 -6.82
C GLY A 42 14.15 3.79 -6.67
N ILE A 43 14.97 3.32 -5.72
CA ILE A 43 16.36 3.74 -5.55
C ILE A 43 17.17 3.33 -6.78
N PHE A 44 17.04 2.07 -7.22
CA PHE A 44 17.77 1.58 -8.38
C PHE A 44 17.50 2.41 -9.64
N ILE A 45 16.23 2.64 -9.96
CA ILE A 45 15.86 3.41 -11.17
C ILE A 45 16.18 4.90 -11.05
N SER A 46 16.31 5.46 -9.83
CA SER A 46 16.74 6.84 -9.64
C SER A 46 18.20 7.08 -10.01
N GLU A 47 19.04 6.05 -9.89
CA GLU A 47 20.48 6.10 -10.27
C GLU A 47 20.72 5.71 -11.74
N TYR A 48 19.77 4.98 -12.38
CA TYR A 48 19.88 4.48 -13.74
C TYR A 48 18.71 4.96 -14.60
N GLN A 49 18.77 6.20 -15.10
CA GLN A 49 17.65 6.86 -15.81
C GLN A 49 17.12 6.10 -17.04
N HIS A 50 17.98 5.35 -17.75
CA HIS A 50 17.55 4.54 -18.89
C HIS A 50 16.60 3.43 -18.48
N THR A 51 16.82 2.80 -17.33
CA THR A 51 15.96 1.75 -16.79
C THR A 51 14.67 2.32 -16.18
N ALA A 52 14.69 3.57 -15.72
CA ALA A 52 13.53 4.22 -15.13
C ALA A 52 12.32 4.24 -16.07
N LYS A 53 12.53 4.60 -17.35
CA LYS A 53 11.43 4.63 -18.35
C LYS A 53 10.81 3.25 -18.54
N ILE A 54 11.61 2.20 -18.64
CA ILE A 54 11.14 0.83 -18.86
C ILE A 54 10.38 0.33 -17.63
N VAL A 55 11.01 0.44 -16.44
CA VAL A 55 10.38 -0.02 -15.18
C VAL A 55 9.08 0.72 -14.91
N MET A 56 9.07 2.05 -15.03
CA MET A 56 7.87 2.86 -14.83
C MET A 56 6.77 2.53 -15.84
N SER A 57 7.11 2.23 -17.10
CA SER A 57 6.14 1.79 -18.09
C SER A 57 5.52 0.44 -17.73
N ILE A 58 6.32 -0.52 -17.28
CA ILE A 58 5.83 -1.85 -16.85
C ILE A 58 4.90 -1.69 -15.63
N VAL A 59 5.34 -0.97 -14.61
CA VAL A 59 4.57 -0.78 -13.38
C VAL A 59 3.26 -0.03 -13.67
N ASN A 60 3.30 1.01 -14.50
CA ASN A 60 2.10 1.73 -14.94
C ASN A 60 1.16 0.82 -15.73
N PHE A 61 1.67 0.00 -16.66
CA PHE A 61 0.86 -0.94 -17.43
C PHE A 61 0.14 -1.93 -16.51
N VAL A 62 0.85 -2.54 -15.57
CA VAL A 62 0.25 -3.48 -14.60
C VAL A 62 -0.84 -2.79 -13.77
N TYR A 63 -0.64 -1.55 -13.38
CA TYR A 63 -1.62 -0.78 -12.63
C TYR A 63 -2.89 -0.43 -13.40
N THR A 64 -2.85 -0.45 -14.74
CA THR A 64 -4.07 -0.25 -15.55
C THR A 64 -5.00 -1.47 -15.56
N ILE A 65 -4.50 -2.64 -15.18
CA ILE A 65 -5.33 -3.85 -15.09
C ILE A 65 -6.30 -3.67 -13.91
N PRO A 66 -7.62 -3.82 -14.06
CA PRO A 66 -8.55 -3.76 -12.94
C PRO A 66 -8.23 -4.80 -11.87
N SER A 67 -8.29 -4.42 -10.57
CA SER A 67 -7.87 -5.27 -9.46
C SER A 67 -8.54 -6.65 -9.45
N ILE A 68 -9.84 -6.68 -9.69
CA ILE A 68 -10.59 -7.95 -9.76
C ILE A 68 -10.15 -8.81 -10.95
N SER A 69 -9.76 -8.18 -12.06
CA SER A 69 -9.25 -8.89 -13.25
C SER A 69 -7.86 -9.47 -12.99
N LEU A 70 -6.99 -8.74 -12.29
CA LEU A 70 -5.67 -9.25 -11.91
C LEU A 70 -5.79 -10.45 -10.97
N LEU A 71 -6.69 -10.37 -9.98
CA LEU A 71 -6.99 -11.52 -9.11
C LEU A 71 -7.41 -12.73 -9.94
N GLY A 72 -8.37 -12.57 -10.85
CA GLY A 72 -8.84 -13.65 -11.73
C GLY A 72 -7.74 -14.21 -12.63
N PHE A 73 -6.85 -13.34 -13.15
CA PHE A 73 -5.73 -13.76 -13.99
C PHE A 73 -4.68 -14.57 -13.24
N LEU A 74 -4.47 -14.28 -11.95
CA LEU A 74 -3.48 -14.98 -11.12
C LEU A 74 -3.96 -16.34 -10.61
N ILE A 75 -5.27 -16.58 -10.48
CA ILE A 75 -5.84 -17.84 -9.97
C ILE A 75 -5.28 -19.10 -10.65
N PRO A 76 -5.15 -19.18 -11.98
CA PRO A 76 -4.59 -20.37 -12.63
C PRO A 76 -3.14 -20.70 -12.24
N PHE A 77 -2.39 -19.71 -11.77
CA PHE A 77 -0.96 -19.86 -11.42
C PHE A 77 -0.72 -20.04 -9.93
N SER A 78 -1.50 -19.38 -9.07
CA SER A 78 -1.29 -19.34 -7.62
C SER A 78 -2.46 -19.92 -6.80
N GLY A 79 -3.53 -20.37 -7.47
CA GLY A 79 -4.71 -20.91 -6.81
C GLY A 79 -5.67 -19.84 -6.29
N ILE A 80 -6.75 -20.32 -5.65
CA ILE A 80 -7.75 -19.47 -4.99
C ILE A 80 -7.28 -19.22 -3.54
N GLY A 81 -7.46 -18.00 -3.01
CA GLY A 81 -7.23 -17.68 -1.60
C GLY A 81 -6.11 -16.70 -1.34
N GLU A 82 -5.50 -16.81 -0.16
CA GLU A 82 -4.58 -15.82 0.42
C GLU A 82 -3.32 -15.58 -0.43
N THR A 83 -2.72 -16.64 -0.99
CA THR A 83 -1.50 -16.51 -1.81
C THR A 83 -1.72 -15.62 -3.01
N THR A 84 -2.82 -15.83 -3.75
CA THR A 84 -3.17 -15.01 -4.90
C THR A 84 -3.46 -13.57 -4.50
N ALA A 85 -4.14 -13.37 -3.37
CA ALA A 85 -4.40 -12.04 -2.82
C ALA A 85 -3.10 -11.32 -2.46
N LEU A 86 -2.18 -11.98 -1.76
CA LEU A 86 -0.88 -11.40 -1.39
C LEU A 86 -0.08 -10.97 -2.63
N ILE A 87 -0.03 -11.80 -3.67
CA ILE A 87 0.66 -11.45 -4.91
C ILE A 87 0.01 -10.21 -5.55
N ALA A 88 -1.31 -10.22 -5.72
CA ALA A 88 -2.02 -9.11 -6.36
C ALA A 88 -1.90 -7.80 -5.57
N LEU A 89 -2.09 -7.85 -4.25
CA LEU A 89 -1.97 -6.68 -3.37
C LEU A 89 -0.55 -6.11 -3.41
N THR A 90 0.48 -6.98 -3.35
CA THR A 90 1.87 -6.56 -3.46
C THR A 90 2.16 -5.88 -4.80
N VAL A 91 1.69 -6.45 -5.90
CA VAL A 91 1.87 -5.89 -7.24
C VAL A 91 1.23 -4.50 -7.36
N TYR A 92 0.00 -4.32 -6.84
CA TYR A 92 -0.65 -3.00 -6.84
C TYR A 92 0.05 -2.00 -5.93
N ALA A 93 0.53 -2.45 -4.78
CA ALA A 93 1.22 -1.61 -3.82
C ALA A 93 2.59 -1.11 -4.33
N LEU A 94 3.21 -1.82 -5.27
CA LEU A 94 4.50 -1.43 -5.83
C LEU A 94 4.47 -0.07 -6.53
N LEU A 95 3.41 0.25 -7.32
CA LEU A 95 3.40 1.47 -8.12
C LEU A 95 3.57 2.74 -7.29
N PRO A 96 2.74 3.03 -6.26
CA PRO A 96 2.91 4.24 -5.47
C PRO A 96 4.27 4.28 -4.76
N MET A 97 4.79 3.14 -4.30
CA MET A 97 6.08 3.08 -3.62
C MET A 97 7.25 3.36 -4.58
N VAL A 98 7.32 2.68 -5.72
CA VAL A 98 8.35 2.88 -6.74
C VAL A 98 8.32 4.33 -7.26
N ARG A 99 7.13 4.83 -7.59
CA ARG A 99 6.95 6.18 -8.14
C ARG A 99 7.40 7.26 -7.15
N ASN A 100 6.94 7.20 -5.91
CA ASN A 100 7.28 8.23 -4.93
C ASN A 100 8.75 8.16 -4.53
N THR A 101 9.34 6.95 -4.43
CA THR A 101 10.77 6.81 -4.18
C THR A 101 11.60 7.40 -5.32
N HIS A 102 11.27 7.06 -6.57
CA HIS A 102 11.95 7.60 -7.74
C HIS A 102 11.82 9.13 -7.82
N THR A 103 10.58 9.64 -7.68
CA THR A 103 10.31 11.09 -7.74
C THR A 103 11.01 11.85 -6.61
N GLY A 104 10.97 11.32 -5.39
CA GLY A 104 11.63 11.94 -4.25
C GLY A 104 13.14 12.06 -4.44
N LEU A 105 13.78 11.00 -4.97
CA LEU A 105 15.23 10.99 -5.19
C LEU A 105 15.69 11.81 -6.39
N THR A 106 14.85 11.93 -7.44
CA THR A 106 15.21 12.69 -8.65
C THR A 106 14.91 14.19 -8.53
N ASN A 107 14.01 14.58 -7.61
CA ASN A 107 13.65 15.99 -7.39
C ASN A 107 14.50 16.68 -6.31
N VAL A 108 15.54 16.03 -5.80
CA VAL A 108 16.51 16.70 -4.92
C VAL A 108 17.23 17.79 -5.69
N ASP A 109 17.34 18.98 -5.06
CA ASP A 109 17.96 20.16 -5.69
C ASP A 109 19.37 19.84 -6.20
N PRO A 110 19.64 20.03 -7.51
CA PRO A 110 20.94 19.79 -8.10
C PRO A 110 22.09 20.57 -7.42
N LEU A 111 21.83 21.78 -6.92
CA LEU A 111 22.84 22.58 -6.21
C LEU A 111 23.35 21.88 -4.95
N LEU A 112 22.48 21.20 -4.22
CA LEU A 112 22.87 20.41 -3.04
C LEU A 112 23.73 19.21 -3.42
N LEU A 113 23.45 18.60 -4.57
CA LEU A 113 24.21 17.45 -5.07
C LEU A 113 25.59 17.90 -5.58
N GLU A 114 25.69 19.04 -6.26
CA GLU A 114 26.94 19.64 -6.70
C GLU A 114 27.80 20.06 -5.51
N ALA A 115 27.21 20.72 -4.50
CA ALA A 115 27.93 21.09 -3.29
C ALA A 115 28.50 19.85 -2.57
N ALA A 116 27.72 18.80 -2.39
CA ALA A 116 28.15 17.56 -1.75
C ALA A 116 29.29 16.90 -2.53
N THR A 117 29.19 16.90 -3.86
CA THR A 117 30.23 16.33 -4.74
C THR A 117 31.50 17.18 -4.74
N GLY A 118 31.37 18.52 -4.75
CA GLY A 118 32.48 19.46 -4.65
C GLY A 118 33.25 19.35 -3.33
N MET A 119 32.59 18.94 -2.24
CA MET A 119 33.21 18.60 -0.96
C MET A 119 33.86 17.20 -0.94
N GLY A 120 33.94 16.49 -2.08
CA GLY A 120 34.58 15.19 -2.19
C GLY A 120 33.70 13.99 -1.80
N SER A 121 32.37 14.15 -1.72
CA SER A 121 31.47 13.03 -1.42
C SER A 121 31.42 12.03 -2.58
N THR A 122 31.54 10.75 -2.26
CA THR A 122 31.34 9.66 -3.23
C THR A 122 29.84 9.53 -3.60
N ARG A 123 29.53 8.90 -4.76
CA ARG A 123 28.13 8.62 -5.18
C ARG A 123 27.31 7.94 -4.08
N ARG A 124 27.88 6.97 -3.38
CA ARG A 124 27.22 6.31 -2.25
C ARG A 124 26.92 7.26 -1.09
N GLN A 125 27.86 8.11 -0.75
CA GLN A 125 27.66 9.12 0.32
C GLN A 125 26.58 10.14 -0.07
N VAL A 126 26.57 10.60 -1.33
CA VAL A 126 25.51 11.49 -1.86
C VAL A 126 24.14 10.81 -1.76
N LEU A 127 24.00 9.55 -2.17
CA LEU A 127 22.74 8.82 -2.09
C LEU A 127 22.24 8.68 -0.65
N TRP A 128 23.09 8.16 0.26
CA TRP A 128 22.66 7.82 1.62
C TRP A 128 22.59 9.00 2.56
N LYS A 129 23.48 10.01 2.42
CA LYS A 129 23.60 11.14 3.34
C LYS A 129 22.89 12.41 2.87
N VAL A 130 22.56 12.51 1.57
CA VAL A 130 21.94 13.70 0.99
C VAL A 130 20.59 13.34 0.34
N LYS A 131 20.58 12.52 -0.72
CA LYS A 131 19.36 12.23 -1.48
C LYS A 131 18.28 11.56 -0.62
N LEU A 132 18.60 10.44 0.04
CA LEU A 132 17.61 9.68 0.83
C LEU A 132 17.01 10.49 1.99
N PRO A 133 17.78 11.22 2.83
CA PRO A 133 17.19 12.07 3.86
C PRO A 133 16.29 13.17 3.31
N LEU A 134 16.69 13.81 2.20
CA LEU A 134 15.88 14.86 1.56
C LEU A 134 14.65 14.32 0.84
N ALA A 135 14.71 13.10 0.30
CA ALA A 135 13.59 12.44 -0.34
C ALA A 135 12.64 11.75 0.67
N ALA A 136 13.06 11.56 1.92
CA ALA A 136 12.31 10.80 2.92
C ALA A 136 10.85 11.27 3.08
N PRO A 137 10.51 12.58 3.10
CA PRO A 137 9.12 13.01 3.19
C PRO A 137 8.26 12.48 2.02
N VAL A 138 8.77 12.53 0.79
CA VAL A 138 8.06 12.05 -0.40
C VAL A 138 7.93 10.53 -0.39
N ILE A 139 8.96 9.81 0.08
CA ILE A 139 8.95 8.36 0.22
C ILE A 139 7.90 7.92 1.26
N VAL A 140 7.84 8.61 2.40
CA VAL A 140 6.85 8.31 3.46
C VAL A 140 5.43 8.64 2.99
N ALA A 141 5.22 9.72 2.24
CA ALA A 141 3.94 10.01 1.60
C ALA A 141 3.54 8.89 0.62
N GLY A 142 4.49 8.34 -0.13
CA GLY A 142 4.28 7.16 -0.98
C GLY A 142 3.87 5.91 -0.20
N LEU A 143 4.53 5.66 0.92
CA LEU A 143 4.20 4.56 1.85
C LEU A 143 2.77 4.73 2.41
N ARG A 144 2.39 5.94 2.80
CA ARG A 144 1.06 6.27 3.30
C ARG A 144 -0.03 5.97 2.26
N ASN A 145 0.13 6.47 1.04
CA ASN A 145 -0.81 6.22 -0.05
C ASN A 145 -0.91 4.72 -0.39
N MET A 146 0.23 4.03 -0.44
CA MET A 146 0.30 2.60 -0.67
C MET A 146 -0.45 1.81 0.41
N ALA A 147 -0.24 2.12 1.69
CA ALA A 147 -0.86 1.40 2.80
C ALA A 147 -2.39 1.55 2.80
N VAL A 148 -2.90 2.78 2.67
CA VAL A 148 -4.34 3.07 2.61
C VAL A 148 -5.01 2.33 1.45
N MET A 149 -4.37 2.39 0.27
CA MET A 149 -4.88 1.71 -0.92
C MET A 149 -4.87 0.19 -0.77
N THR A 150 -3.80 -0.39 -0.21
CA THR A 150 -3.68 -1.84 -0.01
C THR A 150 -4.71 -2.37 0.96
N ILE A 151 -4.94 -1.67 2.10
CA ILE A 151 -6.01 -2.02 3.05
C ILE A 151 -7.37 -2.00 2.37
N SER A 152 -7.64 -1.00 1.55
CA SER A 152 -8.92 -0.90 0.82
C SER A 152 -9.09 -2.04 -0.21
N LEU A 153 -8.04 -2.35 -0.98
CA LEU A 153 -8.05 -3.40 -1.99
C LEU A 153 -8.13 -4.82 -1.39
N ALA A 154 -7.59 -5.04 -0.19
CA ALA A 154 -7.71 -6.32 0.51
C ALA A 154 -9.18 -6.72 0.77
N GLY A 155 -10.09 -5.74 0.86
CA GLY A 155 -11.53 -6.01 0.89
C GLY A 155 -12.06 -6.73 -0.36
N ILE A 156 -11.47 -6.47 -1.53
CA ILE A 156 -11.86 -7.12 -2.79
C ILE A 156 -11.27 -8.54 -2.87
N ALA A 157 -10.11 -8.79 -2.25
CA ALA A 157 -9.45 -10.09 -2.26
C ALA A 157 -10.30 -11.20 -1.60
N SER A 158 -11.23 -10.85 -0.72
CA SER A 158 -12.17 -11.80 -0.13
C SER A 158 -13.12 -12.47 -1.15
N PHE A 159 -13.33 -11.85 -2.31
CA PHE A 159 -14.13 -12.44 -3.40
C PHE A 159 -13.49 -13.69 -4.02
N ILE A 160 -12.19 -13.86 -3.82
CA ILE A 160 -11.46 -15.06 -4.23
C ILE A 160 -11.08 -15.96 -3.03
N GLY A 161 -11.78 -15.81 -1.90
CA GLY A 161 -11.57 -16.66 -0.73
C GLY A 161 -10.34 -16.32 0.11
N ALA A 162 -9.80 -15.11 0.01
CA ALA A 162 -8.62 -14.69 0.77
C ALA A 162 -8.92 -14.28 2.23
N GLY A 163 -10.17 -14.39 2.68
CA GLY A 163 -10.53 -13.99 4.04
C GLY A 163 -10.66 -12.48 4.24
N GLY A 164 -10.58 -12.05 5.48
CA GLY A 164 -10.61 -10.66 5.87
C GLY A 164 -12.01 -10.01 5.85
N LEU A 165 -12.06 -8.73 6.19
CA LEU A 165 -13.32 -7.97 6.37
C LEU A 165 -14.22 -7.91 5.12
N GLY A 166 -13.66 -8.09 3.93
CA GLY A 166 -14.45 -8.18 2.71
C GLY A 166 -15.39 -9.39 2.67
N VAL A 167 -15.14 -10.43 3.48
CA VAL A 167 -16.07 -11.57 3.65
C VAL A 167 -17.40 -11.09 4.23
N ALA A 168 -17.39 -10.16 5.19
CA ALA A 168 -18.61 -9.58 5.73
C ALA A 168 -19.37 -8.78 4.67
N ILE A 169 -18.66 -8.03 3.81
CA ILE A 169 -19.26 -7.30 2.69
C ILE A 169 -19.88 -8.29 1.69
N TYR A 170 -19.12 -9.28 1.25
CA TYR A 170 -19.57 -10.29 0.29
C TYR A 170 -20.81 -11.06 0.80
N ARG A 171 -20.74 -11.56 2.05
CA ARG A 171 -21.90 -12.24 2.68
C ARG A 171 -23.10 -11.30 2.82
N GLY A 172 -22.88 -10.05 3.19
CA GLY A 172 -23.94 -9.05 3.30
C GLY A 172 -24.66 -8.81 1.97
N ILE A 173 -23.89 -8.74 0.86
CA ILE A 173 -24.44 -8.57 -0.50
C ILE A 173 -25.22 -9.82 -0.93
N THR A 174 -24.63 -11.01 -0.79
CA THR A 174 -25.25 -12.26 -1.26
C THR A 174 -26.48 -12.68 -0.48
N THR A 175 -26.56 -12.30 0.82
CA THR A 175 -27.70 -12.58 1.68
C THR A 175 -28.69 -11.40 1.81
N ASN A 176 -28.47 -10.32 1.02
CA ASN A 176 -29.23 -9.07 1.11
C ASN A 176 -29.29 -8.47 2.53
N ASN A 177 -28.24 -8.68 3.31
CA ASN A 177 -28.11 -8.15 4.66
C ASN A 177 -27.33 -6.81 4.64
N LYS A 178 -28.07 -5.70 4.50
CA LYS A 178 -27.50 -4.36 4.41
C LYS A 178 -26.68 -3.97 5.65
N ALA A 179 -27.06 -4.44 6.84
CA ALA A 179 -26.32 -4.13 8.07
C ALA A 179 -24.96 -4.81 8.10
N MET A 180 -24.85 -6.06 7.61
CA MET A 180 -23.59 -6.79 7.51
C MET A 180 -22.64 -6.17 6.47
N THR A 181 -23.18 -5.78 5.31
CA THR A 181 -22.39 -5.06 4.28
C THR A 181 -21.83 -3.76 4.84
N LEU A 182 -22.67 -2.97 5.51
CA LEU A 182 -22.25 -1.70 6.12
C LEU A 182 -21.23 -1.90 7.24
N ALA A 183 -21.40 -2.93 8.09
CA ALA A 183 -20.47 -3.24 9.17
C ALA A 183 -19.07 -3.56 8.64
N GLY A 184 -18.96 -4.44 7.64
CA GLY A 184 -17.69 -4.76 6.99
C GLY A 184 -17.03 -3.54 6.35
N SER A 185 -17.82 -2.73 5.61
CA SER A 185 -17.31 -1.53 4.95
C SER A 185 -16.81 -0.47 5.95
N LEU A 186 -17.52 -0.28 7.07
CA LEU A 186 -17.10 0.65 8.13
C LEU A 186 -15.78 0.22 8.77
N LEU A 187 -15.61 -1.07 9.05
CA LEU A 187 -14.37 -1.57 9.64
C LEU A 187 -13.17 -1.37 8.69
N ILE A 188 -13.31 -1.66 7.39
CA ILE A 188 -12.25 -1.40 6.41
C ILE A 188 -11.92 0.10 6.37
N ALA A 189 -12.93 0.96 6.34
CA ALA A 189 -12.73 2.41 6.34
C ALA A 189 -12.01 2.89 7.60
N ILE A 190 -12.37 2.37 8.78
CA ILE A 190 -11.70 2.69 10.04
C ILE A 190 -10.25 2.25 10.01
N LEU A 191 -9.95 1.03 9.55
CA LEU A 191 -8.59 0.53 9.43
C LEU A 191 -7.74 1.39 8.49
N ALA A 192 -8.30 1.79 7.34
CA ALA A 192 -7.62 2.65 6.39
C ALA A 192 -7.33 4.05 6.98
N ILE A 193 -8.31 4.64 7.69
CA ILE A 193 -8.14 5.93 8.38
C ILE A 193 -7.10 5.82 9.51
N VAL A 194 -7.11 4.75 10.30
CA VAL A 194 -6.11 4.54 11.36
C VAL A 194 -4.72 4.42 10.76
N ALA A 195 -4.56 3.64 9.69
CA ALA A 195 -3.27 3.53 8.98
C ALA A 195 -2.82 4.88 8.42
N ASP A 196 -3.73 5.66 7.83
CA ASP A 196 -3.47 7.01 7.33
C ASP A 196 -2.97 7.95 8.42
N ILE A 197 -3.64 7.96 9.58
CA ILE A 197 -3.24 8.79 10.73
C ILE A 197 -1.89 8.35 11.29
N VAL A 198 -1.66 7.04 11.46
CA VAL A 198 -0.41 6.51 12.01
C VAL A 198 0.77 6.86 11.10
N ILE A 199 0.66 6.58 9.80
CA ILE A 199 1.76 6.89 8.87
C ILE A 199 1.88 8.39 8.66
N GLY A 200 0.78 9.15 8.66
CA GLY A 200 0.79 10.61 8.58
C GLY A 200 1.48 11.28 9.79
N THR A 201 1.44 10.67 10.98
CA THR A 201 2.22 11.17 12.13
C THR A 201 3.72 10.95 11.92
N ILE A 202 4.11 9.81 11.33
CA ILE A 202 5.51 9.54 10.96
C ILE A 202 5.98 10.53 9.89
N GLU A 203 5.14 10.81 8.89
CA GLU A 203 5.42 11.79 7.83
C GLU A 203 5.73 13.19 8.40
N LYS A 204 4.93 13.66 9.39
CA LYS A 204 5.16 14.94 10.06
C LYS A 204 6.46 14.99 10.85
N VAL A 205 6.92 13.87 11.41
CA VAL A 205 8.22 13.80 12.11
C VAL A 205 9.37 13.87 11.10
N VAL A 206 9.23 13.23 9.95
CA VAL A 206 10.24 13.21 8.89
C VAL A 206 10.28 14.54 8.11
N ASN A 207 9.15 15.24 8.02
CA ASN A 207 9.06 16.55 7.35
C ASN A 207 8.74 17.67 8.35
N PRO A 208 9.77 18.35 8.92
CA PRO A 208 9.57 19.44 9.88
C PRO A 208 8.78 20.64 9.33
N ASN A 209 8.71 20.80 7.98
CA ASN A 209 8.00 21.91 7.33
C ASN A 209 6.47 21.70 7.27
N LEU A 210 5.96 20.55 7.71
CA LEU A 210 4.52 20.27 7.86
C LEU A 210 3.99 20.56 9.28
N ARG A 211 4.80 21.20 10.12
CA ARG A 211 4.42 21.64 11.47
C ARG A 211 3.78 23.01 11.46
#